data_f0453cfa678d9af31e70b4657ecb4c2d
#
_entry.id   f0453cfa678d9af31e70b4657ecb4c2d
#
_cell.length_a   1.000
_cell.length_b   1.000
_cell.length_c   1.000
_cell.angle_alpha   90.00
_cell.angle_beta   90.00
_cell.angle_gamma   90.00
#
_symmetry.space_group_name_H-M   'P 1'
#
loop_
_entity.id
_entity.type
_entity.pdbx_description
1 polymer ?
#
loop_
_entity_poly.entity_id
_entity_poly.type
_entity_poly.pdbx_seq_one_letter_code
_entity_poly.pdbx_strand_id
1 'polypeptide(L)'
;NLTAKSVDDKTVELLNSKGDAVYKIEAPFMFDNGGKKSTDLTLSITEQKKNKLTLKVSADKKFLSDCSYPVTIDPQFTTSQNWQKSQCTYVDSSKPSTCFGYGSTSGYTGTVNVGTWGNGMYRTYFKMNSLPTLNKGDMVVEAHLNLHLINNDFYQDMNIGAYSPNGSWSQDKLTWKNQPSYNSNVVDYETFTKNESETWHSWNVTSCVKRWYNGEANNGIMLKSLDESNEMQCAEFYSSNYPSTSTPRPLFTIVYRNNKGLEDYWTYSSFSVGSAGTAYVNDYSGNLTFVTSDASTASGYAPASVQHVYNGYMAGDKYSKTTPYVGRGWRLNIQQTLLPSSEYGLTGTSKDNYPYVYLSLIHI
;
A
#
# COMPACT_ATOMS: atom_id res chain seq x y z
N ASN A 1 2.56 18.44 16.03
CA ASN A 1 4.00 18.14 16.23
C ASN A 1 4.14 16.63 16.41
N LEU A 2 4.93 15.99 15.54
CA LEU A 2 5.30 14.58 15.67
C LEU A 2 6.76 14.48 16.10
N THR A 3 7.06 13.45 16.88
CA THR A 3 8.43 13.09 17.29
C THR A 3 8.78 11.76 16.64
N ALA A 4 9.91 11.69 15.95
CA ALA A 4 10.37 10.44 15.35
C ALA A 4 11.19 9.63 16.36
N LYS A 5 10.98 8.31 16.35
CA LYS A 5 11.69 7.34 17.19
C LYS A 5 12.08 6.14 16.35
N SER A 6 13.36 5.76 16.34
CA SER A 6 13.77 4.48 15.76
C SER A 6 13.30 3.34 16.67
N VAL A 7 12.62 2.36 16.08
CA VAL A 7 12.22 1.12 16.75
C VAL A 7 13.31 0.07 16.59
N ASP A 8 13.85 -0.02 15.39
CA ASP A 8 14.95 -0.89 14.98
C ASP A 8 15.75 -0.21 13.84
N ASP A 9 16.63 -0.95 13.16
CA ASP A 9 17.43 -0.47 12.04
C ASP A 9 16.65 -0.38 10.71
N LYS A 10 15.38 -0.76 10.70
CA LYS A 10 14.48 -0.75 9.53
C LYS A 10 13.22 0.09 9.73
N THR A 11 12.95 0.54 10.96
CA THR A 11 11.66 1.12 11.32
C THR A 11 11.81 2.40 12.13
N VAL A 12 11.10 3.44 11.69
CA VAL A 12 10.95 4.71 12.43
C VAL A 12 9.47 4.98 12.66
N GLU A 13 9.09 5.19 13.91
CA GLU A 13 7.74 5.64 14.28
C GLU A 13 7.68 7.15 14.44
N LEU A 14 6.58 7.76 13.99
CA LEU A 14 6.25 9.14 14.25
C LEU A 14 5.17 9.19 15.34
N LEU A 15 5.54 9.69 16.50
CA LEU A 15 4.71 9.73 17.71
C LEU A 15 3.99 11.09 17.81
N ASN A 16 2.74 11.08 18.26
CA ASN A 16 2.02 12.28 18.63
C ASN A 16 2.48 12.85 20.00
N SER A 17 1.87 13.95 20.43
CA SER A 17 2.19 14.58 21.73
C SER A 17 1.84 13.72 22.94
N LYS A 18 1.08 12.65 22.79
CA LYS A 18 0.72 11.68 23.84
C LYS A 18 1.66 10.48 23.86
N GLY A 19 2.60 10.38 22.88
CA GLY A 19 3.50 9.25 22.74
C GLY A 19 2.93 8.09 21.92
N ASP A 20 1.73 8.24 21.31
CA ASP A 20 1.16 7.21 20.49
C ASP A 20 1.79 7.26 19.08
N ALA A 21 2.11 6.11 18.52
CA ALA A 21 2.59 6.00 17.14
C ALA A 21 1.46 6.33 16.15
N VAL A 22 1.64 7.37 15.36
CA VAL A 22 0.68 7.82 14.35
C VAL A 22 1.06 7.33 12.95
N TYR A 23 2.37 7.25 12.69
CA TYR A 23 2.93 6.75 11.43
C TYR A 23 4.10 5.82 11.72
N LYS A 24 4.27 4.87 10.84
CA LYS A 24 5.42 3.98 10.77
C LYS A 24 6.08 4.16 9.42
N ILE A 25 7.37 4.45 9.42
CA ILE A 25 8.20 4.51 8.24
C ILE A 25 9.06 3.26 8.26
N GLU A 26 8.86 2.37 7.33
CA GLU A 26 9.65 1.16 7.17
C GLU A 26 10.81 1.40 6.21
N ALA A 27 11.90 0.64 6.35
CA ALA A 27 12.97 0.68 5.36
C ALA A 27 12.38 0.36 3.98
N PRO A 28 12.73 1.15 2.95
CA PRO A 28 12.26 0.88 1.61
C PRO A 28 12.79 -0.47 1.13
N PHE A 29 12.16 -1.05 0.14
CA PHE A 29 12.77 -2.09 -0.66
C PHE A 29 13.46 -1.47 -1.88
N MET A 30 14.39 -2.21 -2.47
CA MET A 30 15.03 -1.81 -3.71
C MET A 30 14.84 -2.91 -4.76
N PHE A 31 14.80 -2.50 -6.01
CA PHE A 31 14.77 -3.41 -7.15
C PHE A 31 15.65 -2.86 -8.28
N ASP A 32 16.26 -3.75 -9.01
CA ASP A 32 17.10 -3.41 -10.16
C ASP A 32 16.30 -3.43 -11.46
N ASN A 33 16.93 -2.98 -12.54
CA ASN A 33 16.32 -2.98 -13.87
C ASN A 33 15.99 -4.40 -14.39
N GLY A 34 16.62 -5.44 -13.86
CA GLY A 34 16.31 -6.85 -14.15
C GLY A 34 15.15 -7.41 -13.32
N GLY A 35 14.55 -6.63 -12.40
CA GLY A 35 13.47 -7.06 -11.51
C GLY A 35 13.94 -7.80 -10.26
N LYS A 36 15.24 -7.91 -10.00
CA LYS A 36 15.79 -8.48 -8.77
C LYS A 36 15.49 -7.54 -7.61
N LYS A 37 14.86 -8.06 -6.54
CA LYS A 37 14.47 -7.30 -5.35
C LYS A 37 15.39 -7.57 -4.17
N SER A 38 15.55 -6.58 -3.29
CA SER A 38 16.15 -6.73 -1.97
C SER A 38 15.47 -5.85 -0.93
N THR A 39 15.34 -6.38 0.28
CA THR A 39 14.88 -5.67 1.48
C THR A 39 16.03 -5.36 2.44
N ASP A 40 17.28 -5.60 2.02
CA ASP A 40 18.47 -5.37 2.85
C ASP A 40 18.89 -3.89 2.79
N LEU A 41 18.01 -3.07 3.34
CA LEU A 41 18.23 -1.65 3.57
C LEU A 41 18.05 -1.35 5.04
N THR A 42 18.77 -0.34 5.52
CA THR A 42 18.60 0.20 6.87
C THR A 42 18.11 1.62 6.82
N LEU A 43 17.33 1.99 7.85
CA LEU A 43 16.75 3.32 8.02
C LEU A 43 17.21 3.90 9.36
N SER A 44 17.76 5.10 9.34
CA SER A 44 18.19 5.79 10.57
C SER A 44 17.81 7.26 10.56
N ILE A 45 17.52 7.82 11.75
CA ILE A 45 17.28 9.24 11.93
C ILE A 45 18.64 9.93 12.03
N THR A 46 18.94 10.86 11.12
CA THR A 46 20.18 11.65 11.15
C THR A 46 19.98 13.06 11.70
N GLU A 47 18.79 13.62 11.56
CA GLU A 47 18.45 14.93 12.12
C GLU A 47 16.96 15.00 12.43
N GLN A 48 16.61 15.56 13.59
CA GLN A 48 15.24 15.90 13.95
C GLN A 48 15.19 17.32 14.52
N LYS A 49 14.46 18.20 13.82
CA LYS A 49 14.13 19.57 14.26
C LYS A 49 12.62 19.72 14.30
N LYS A 50 12.12 20.80 14.90
CA LYS A 50 10.69 21.05 15.12
C LYS A 50 9.79 20.76 13.89
N ASN A 51 10.29 21.05 12.67
CA ASN A 51 9.52 20.88 11.44
C ASN A 51 10.32 20.13 10.35
N LYS A 52 11.40 19.42 10.73
CA LYS A 52 12.25 18.70 9.78
C LYS A 52 12.71 17.39 10.39
N LEU A 53 12.52 16.31 9.65
CA LEU A 53 13.07 15.00 9.93
C LEU A 53 13.96 14.60 8.74
N THR A 54 15.20 14.24 9.03
CA THR A 54 16.10 13.71 8.01
C THR A 54 16.37 12.25 8.31
N LEU A 55 16.03 11.40 7.37
CA LEU A 55 16.26 9.98 7.43
C LEU A 55 17.39 9.61 6.47
N LYS A 56 18.25 8.70 6.89
CA LYS A 56 19.27 8.07 6.06
C LYS A 56 18.85 6.65 5.74
N VAL A 57 18.73 6.37 4.46
CA VAL A 57 18.58 5.01 3.93
C VAL A 57 19.97 4.52 3.51
N SER A 58 20.34 3.31 3.94
CA SER A 58 21.60 2.68 3.53
C SER A 58 21.28 1.34 2.88
N ALA A 59 21.72 1.15 1.64
CA ALA A 59 21.50 -0.06 0.87
C ALA A 59 22.65 -1.06 1.07
N ASP A 60 22.36 -2.35 0.92
CA ASP A 60 23.37 -3.40 0.96
C ASP A 60 24.35 -3.28 -0.24
N LYS A 61 25.64 -3.24 0.07
CA LYS A 61 26.70 -3.12 -0.93
C LYS A 61 26.76 -4.33 -1.86
N LYS A 62 26.43 -5.53 -1.37
CA LYS A 62 26.49 -6.75 -2.17
C LYS A 62 25.41 -6.73 -3.25
N PHE A 63 24.17 -6.31 -2.90
CA PHE A 63 23.14 -6.13 -3.89
C PHE A 63 23.55 -5.12 -4.96
N LEU A 64 24.08 -3.97 -4.54
CA LEU A 64 24.49 -2.91 -5.46
C LEU A 64 25.66 -3.30 -6.37
N SER A 65 26.53 -4.25 -5.96
CA SER A 65 27.61 -4.76 -6.82
C SER A 65 27.12 -5.76 -7.87
N ASP A 66 26.01 -6.46 -7.60
CA ASP A 66 25.53 -7.59 -8.42
C ASP A 66 24.21 -7.26 -9.19
N CYS A 67 23.76 -6.00 -9.14
CA CYS A 67 22.50 -5.57 -9.73
C CYS A 67 22.65 -5.00 -11.13
N SER A 68 21.56 -5.00 -11.89
CA SER A 68 21.43 -4.32 -13.18
C SER A 68 20.92 -2.90 -12.94
N TYR A 69 21.75 -1.89 -13.20
CA TYR A 69 21.37 -0.49 -13.04
C TYR A 69 20.37 -0.03 -14.13
N PRO A 70 19.46 0.95 -13.83
CA PRO A 70 19.30 1.66 -12.55
C PRO A 70 18.69 0.80 -11.44
N VAL A 71 18.99 1.15 -10.18
CA VAL A 71 18.35 0.62 -8.99
C VAL A 71 17.33 1.62 -8.48
N THR A 72 16.12 1.20 -8.29
CA THR A 72 15.05 2.00 -7.71
C THR A 72 14.89 1.63 -6.22
N ILE A 73 14.84 2.66 -5.37
CA ILE A 73 14.54 2.54 -3.94
C ILE A 73 13.16 3.14 -3.72
N ASP A 74 12.22 2.31 -3.28
CA ASP A 74 10.82 2.71 -3.08
C ASP A 74 10.52 2.80 -1.57
N PRO A 75 10.38 4.02 -1.01
CA PRO A 75 10.07 4.20 0.40
C PRO A 75 8.62 3.81 0.68
N GLN A 76 8.43 2.93 1.67
CA GLN A 76 7.10 2.60 2.17
C GLN A 76 6.72 3.49 3.35
N PHE A 77 5.53 4.07 3.27
CA PHE A 77 4.87 4.73 4.40
C PHE A 77 3.62 3.94 4.75
N THR A 78 3.62 3.32 5.92
CA THR A 78 2.42 2.73 6.47
C THR A 78 1.83 3.69 7.50
N THR A 79 0.53 3.97 7.40
CA THR A 79 -0.17 4.61 8.52
C THR A 79 -0.21 3.63 9.67
N SER A 80 0.02 4.11 10.89
CA SER A 80 -0.24 3.31 12.08
C SER A 80 -1.63 2.69 11.98
N GLN A 81 -1.74 1.45 12.40
CA GLN A 81 -2.91 0.58 12.30
C GLN A 81 -4.18 1.26 12.84
N ASN A 82 -4.82 2.09 12.01
CA ASN A 82 -6.08 2.70 12.38
C ASN A 82 -7.21 1.70 12.11
N TRP A 83 -7.55 0.91 13.14
CA TRP A 83 -8.63 -0.09 13.11
C TRP A 83 -9.98 0.46 12.59
N GLN A 84 -10.22 1.78 12.71
CA GLN A 84 -11.44 2.43 12.22
C GLN A 84 -11.55 2.45 10.69
N LYS A 85 -10.46 2.16 9.96
CA LYS A 85 -10.43 2.16 8.50
C LYS A 85 -10.68 0.80 7.85
N SER A 86 -10.76 -0.26 8.64
CA SER A 86 -11.04 -1.61 8.14
C SER A 86 -12.13 -2.29 8.94
N GLN A 87 -12.79 -3.24 8.30
CA GLN A 87 -13.71 -4.18 8.93
C GLN A 87 -13.11 -5.57 8.85
N CYS A 88 -13.18 -6.29 9.94
CA CYS A 88 -12.71 -7.66 10.04
C CYS A 88 -13.62 -8.45 10.95
N THR A 89 -14.12 -9.59 10.49
CA THR A 89 -14.99 -10.50 11.24
C THR A 89 -14.91 -11.89 10.64
N TYR A 90 -15.42 -12.87 11.35
CA TYR A 90 -15.62 -14.22 10.82
C TYR A 90 -17.06 -14.70 11.00
N VAL A 91 -17.42 -15.76 10.31
CA VAL A 91 -18.69 -16.45 10.41
C VAL A 91 -18.45 -17.91 10.76
N ASP A 92 -19.37 -18.51 11.51
CA ASP A 92 -19.30 -19.87 12.04
C ASP A 92 -20.57 -20.64 11.67
N SER A 93 -20.43 -21.76 10.95
CA SER A 93 -21.56 -22.58 10.52
C SER A 93 -22.30 -23.25 11.67
N SER A 94 -21.62 -23.53 12.79
CA SER A 94 -22.25 -24.11 14.00
C SER A 94 -23.07 -23.08 14.77
N LYS A 95 -22.88 -21.79 14.52
CA LYS A 95 -23.57 -20.66 15.13
C LYS A 95 -24.13 -19.70 14.07
N PRO A 96 -25.05 -20.17 13.21
CA PRO A 96 -25.39 -19.50 11.95
C PRO A 96 -26.05 -18.13 12.09
N SER A 97 -26.56 -17.78 13.25
CA SER A 97 -27.19 -16.48 13.53
C SER A 97 -26.33 -15.57 14.43
N THR A 98 -25.14 -16.02 14.84
CA THR A 98 -24.23 -15.23 15.69
C THR A 98 -23.33 -14.36 14.84
N CYS A 99 -23.17 -13.10 15.23
CA CYS A 99 -22.23 -12.15 14.66
C CYS A 99 -21.00 -12.02 15.57
N PHE A 100 -19.81 -12.20 15.02
CA PHE A 100 -18.53 -12.17 15.76
C PHE A 100 -17.72 -10.88 15.56
N GLY A 101 -18.25 -9.94 14.81
CA GLY A 101 -17.54 -8.68 14.52
C GLY A 101 -17.65 -7.65 15.65
N TYR A 102 -16.72 -6.70 15.63
CA TYR A 102 -16.74 -5.57 16.56
C TYR A 102 -18.00 -4.73 16.38
N GLY A 103 -18.60 -4.34 17.50
CA GLY A 103 -19.90 -3.64 17.53
C GLY A 103 -21.12 -4.57 17.58
N SER A 104 -20.93 -5.89 17.46
CA SER A 104 -21.98 -6.85 17.69
C SER A 104 -22.26 -7.04 19.19
N THR A 105 -23.48 -7.47 19.51
CA THR A 105 -23.90 -7.71 20.90
C THR A 105 -23.52 -9.11 21.42
N SER A 106 -22.97 -9.99 20.60
CA SER A 106 -23.03 -11.42 20.90
C SER A 106 -21.81 -12.29 20.69
N GLY A 107 -20.63 -11.77 20.32
CA GLY A 107 -19.58 -12.76 20.09
C GLY A 107 -18.19 -12.26 19.72
N TYR A 108 -17.90 -10.98 19.89
CA TYR A 108 -16.60 -10.43 19.56
C TYR A 108 -15.48 -10.99 20.45
N THR A 109 -14.46 -11.58 19.85
CA THR A 109 -13.31 -12.19 20.54
C THR A 109 -11.99 -11.42 20.36
N GLY A 110 -11.95 -10.45 19.47
CA GLY A 110 -10.70 -9.75 19.09
C GLY A 110 -9.87 -10.50 18.03
N THR A 111 -10.23 -11.71 17.73
CA THR A 111 -9.56 -12.59 16.74
C THR A 111 -10.53 -13.02 15.65
N VAL A 112 -10.00 -13.60 14.58
CA VAL A 112 -10.79 -14.18 13.50
C VAL A 112 -10.24 -15.56 13.14
N ASN A 113 -11.14 -16.42 12.70
CA ASN A 113 -10.87 -17.84 12.46
C ASN A 113 -11.11 -18.22 11.00
N VAL A 114 -10.27 -19.11 10.47
CA VAL A 114 -10.43 -19.71 9.13
C VAL A 114 -10.17 -21.19 9.20
N GLY A 115 -11.07 -21.99 8.60
CA GLY A 115 -10.94 -23.45 8.53
C GLY A 115 -12.12 -24.18 9.13
N THR A 116 -11.87 -25.32 9.75
CA THR A 116 -12.89 -26.18 10.34
C THR A 116 -12.44 -26.68 11.71
N TRP A 117 -13.34 -26.67 12.68
CA TRP A 117 -13.09 -27.23 14.02
C TRP A 117 -14.37 -27.84 14.60
N GLY A 118 -14.31 -29.11 14.94
CA GLY A 118 -15.51 -29.84 15.37
C GLY A 118 -16.59 -29.78 14.28
N ASN A 119 -17.77 -29.30 14.63
CA ASN A 119 -18.91 -29.16 13.69
C ASN A 119 -18.97 -27.78 13.01
N GLY A 120 -17.99 -26.91 13.22
CA GLY A 120 -17.98 -25.55 12.73
C GLY A 120 -17.05 -25.35 11.53
N MET A 121 -17.55 -24.70 10.48
CA MET A 121 -16.74 -24.12 9.40
C MET A 121 -16.61 -22.63 9.66
N TYR A 122 -15.39 -22.09 9.53
CA TYR A 122 -15.06 -20.69 9.78
C TYR A 122 -14.57 -20.02 8.53
N ARG A 123 -15.15 -18.87 8.18
CA ARG A 123 -14.72 -18.02 7.08
C ARG A 123 -14.52 -16.60 7.58
N THR A 124 -13.37 -16.02 7.29
CA THR A 124 -13.03 -14.66 7.70
C THR A 124 -13.26 -13.69 6.55
N TYR A 125 -13.79 -12.52 6.90
CA TYR A 125 -14.05 -11.41 5.99
C TYR A 125 -13.23 -10.21 6.39
N PHE A 126 -12.55 -9.61 5.42
CA PHE A 126 -11.77 -8.40 5.58
C PHE A 126 -12.15 -7.36 4.51
N LYS A 127 -12.30 -6.09 4.91
CA LYS A 127 -12.60 -5.00 4.00
C LYS A 127 -12.00 -3.68 4.50
N MET A 128 -11.35 -2.93 3.59
CA MET A 128 -11.03 -1.52 3.83
C MET A 128 -12.29 -0.67 3.68
N ASN A 129 -12.57 0.21 4.65
CA ASN A 129 -13.73 1.12 4.59
C ASN A 129 -13.57 2.15 3.46
N SER A 130 -12.34 2.54 3.17
CA SER A 130 -11.99 3.40 2.04
C SER A 130 -10.64 2.98 1.48
N LEU A 131 -10.54 2.97 0.16
CA LEU A 131 -9.25 2.80 -0.53
C LEU A 131 -8.53 4.15 -0.62
N PRO A 132 -7.18 4.15 -0.69
CA PRO A 132 -6.41 5.34 -1.06
C PRO A 132 -6.93 5.94 -2.36
N THR A 133 -6.98 7.26 -2.44
CA THR A 133 -7.36 7.94 -3.69
C THR A 133 -6.18 7.88 -4.64
N LEU A 134 -6.31 7.15 -5.73
CA LEU A 134 -5.38 7.20 -6.85
C LEU A 134 -5.79 8.30 -7.83
N ASN A 135 -4.80 8.87 -8.50
CA ASN A 135 -5.04 9.87 -9.53
C ASN A 135 -5.36 9.18 -10.87
N LYS A 136 -5.99 9.93 -11.78
CA LYS A 136 -6.23 9.43 -13.13
C LYS A 136 -4.89 9.08 -13.79
N GLY A 137 -4.77 7.85 -14.27
CA GLY A 137 -3.56 7.34 -14.88
C GLY A 137 -2.58 6.63 -13.92
N ASP A 138 -2.77 6.73 -12.61
CA ASP A 138 -2.02 5.88 -11.68
C ASP A 138 -2.46 4.42 -11.86
N MET A 139 -1.53 3.48 -11.75
CA MET A 139 -1.78 2.06 -11.97
C MET A 139 -1.40 1.24 -10.73
N VAL A 140 -2.34 0.46 -10.22
CA VAL A 140 -2.04 -0.54 -9.17
C VAL A 140 -1.15 -1.62 -9.77
N VAL A 141 0.02 -1.83 -9.18
CA VAL A 141 0.98 -2.87 -9.54
C VAL A 141 0.71 -4.14 -8.75
N GLU A 142 0.62 -4.00 -7.44
CA GLU A 142 0.54 -5.09 -6.49
C GLU A 142 -0.31 -4.70 -5.29
N ALA A 143 -1.05 -5.64 -4.72
CA ALA A 143 -1.79 -5.45 -3.48
C ALA A 143 -1.85 -6.74 -2.69
N HIS A 144 -1.64 -6.64 -1.37
CA HIS A 144 -1.62 -7.79 -0.47
C HIS A 144 -2.51 -7.55 0.75
N LEU A 145 -3.21 -8.60 1.15
CA LEU A 145 -3.82 -8.73 2.46
C LEU A 145 -2.90 -9.57 3.34
N ASN A 146 -2.40 -8.97 4.42
CA ASN A 146 -1.50 -9.63 5.35
C ASN A 146 -2.20 -9.83 6.69
N LEU A 147 -2.20 -11.04 7.20
CA LEU A 147 -2.71 -11.40 8.53
C LEU A 147 -1.61 -12.07 9.34
N HIS A 148 -1.60 -11.81 10.64
CA HIS A 148 -0.67 -12.44 11.56
C HIS A 148 -1.33 -13.61 12.26
N LEU A 149 -0.79 -14.82 12.05
CA LEU A 149 -1.21 -16.04 12.71
C LEU A 149 -0.89 -15.97 14.20
N ILE A 150 -1.85 -16.33 15.05
CA ILE A 150 -1.69 -16.42 16.50
C ILE A 150 -1.54 -17.88 16.89
N ASN A 151 -2.44 -18.71 16.40
CA ASN A 151 -2.53 -20.10 16.78
C ASN A 151 -3.01 -20.92 15.59
N ASN A 152 -2.54 -22.16 15.54
CA ASN A 152 -3.01 -23.14 14.57
C ASN A 152 -3.33 -24.45 15.29
N ASP A 153 -4.50 -24.98 15.01
CA ASP A 153 -4.92 -26.32 15.41
C ASP A 153 -4.94 -27.19 14.16
N PHE A 154 -3.74 -27.42 13.58
CA PHE A 154 -3.61 -28.24 12.38
C PHE A 154 -3.09 -29.64 12.72
N TYR A 155 -3.82 -30.63 12.27
CA TYR A 155 -3.34 -32.01 12.27
C TYR A 155 -2.55 -32.36 11.01
N GLN A 156 -2.71 -31.58 9.97
CA GLN A 156 -2.01 -31.66 8.68
C GLN A 156 -1.92 -30.24 8.05
N ASP A 157 -1.16 -30.11 6.97
CA ASP A 157 -1.08 -28.85 6.26
C ASP A 157 -2.44 -28.41 5.73
N MET A 158 -2.72 -27.11 5.77
CA MET A 158 -3.97 -26.50 5.31
C MET A 158 -3.69 -25.39 4.30
N ASN A 159 -4.51 -25.32 3.24
CA ASN A 159 -4.48 -24.20 2.30
C ASN A 159 -5.66 -23.27 2.58
N ILE A 160 -5.36 -22.00 2.82
CA ILE A 160 -6.38 -20.94 2.97
C ILE A 160 -6.39 -20.09 1.71
N GLY A 161 -7.53 -20.09 1.02
CA GLY A 161 -7.75 -19.31 -0.18
C GLY A 161 -8.43 -17.96 0.11
N ALA A 162 -8.06 -16.95 -0.69
CA ALA A 162 -8.71 -15.65 -0.76
C ALA A 162 -9.75 -15.65 -1.89
N TYR A 163 -10.94 -15.12 -1.60
CA TYR A 163 -12.07 -15.07 -2.52
C TYR A 163 -12.71 -13.69 -2.53
N SER A 164 -13.39 -13.35 -3.64
CA SER A 164 -14.11 -12.08 -3.81
C SER A 164 -15.58 -12.25 -3.44
N PRO A 165 -16.11 -11.58 -2.39
CA PRO A 165 -17.52 -11.58 -2.08
C PRO A 165 -18.33 -10.82 -3.15
N ASN A 166 -19.51 -11.35 -3.51
CA ASN A 166 -20.40 -10.76 -4.54
C ASN A 166 -21.35 -9.69 -3.97
N GLY A 167 -21.34 -9.44 -2.67
CA GLY A 167 -22.26 -8.49 -2.03
C GLY A 167 -21.64 -7.76 -0.85
N SER A 168 -22.22 -6.63 -0.51
CA SER A 168 -21.80 -5.82 0.64
C SER A 168 -22.15 -6.51 1.96
N TRP A 169 -21.31 -6.26 2.97
CA TRP A 169 -21.47 -6.75 4.34
C TRP A 169 -20.92 -5.73 5.32
N SER A 170 -21.27 -5.88 6.60
CA SER A 170 -20.68 -5.10 7.70
C SER A 170 -20.31 -6.02 8.86
N GLN A 171 -19.22 -5.70 9.55
CA GLN A 171 -18.70 -6.55 10.62
C GLN A 171 -19.62 -6.73 11.81
N ASP A 172 -20.49 -5.75 12.09
CA ASP A 172 -21.44 -5.75 13.19
C ASP A 172 -22.73 -6.55 12.92
N LYS A 173 -22.94 -7.03 11.68
CA LYS A 173 -24.16 -7.72 11.24
C LYS A 173 -23.92 -9.02 10.50
N LEU A 174 -22.69 -9.30 10.07
CA LEU A 174 -22.38 -10.48 9.28
C LEU A 174 -22.50 -11.75 10.13
N THR A 175 -23.24 -12.72 9.62
CA THR A 175 -23.44 -14.05 10.22
C THR A 175 -23.28 -15.11 9.13
N TRP A 176 -23.14 -16.37 9.51
CA TRP A 176 -23.13 -17.48 8.54
C TRP A 176 -24.37 -17.50 7.66
N LYS A 177 -25.52 -17.20 8.24
CA LYS A 177 -26.82 -17.25 7.53
C LYS A 177 -26.99 -16.14 6.50
N ASN A 178 -26.40 -14.96 6.72
CA ASN A 178 -26.56 -13.80 5.84
C ASN A 178 -25.28 -13.43 5.08
N GLN A 179 -24.24 -14.27 5.14
CA GLN A 179 -23.01 -14.02 4.37
C GLN A 179 -23.32 -13.91 2.88
N PRO A 180 -22.67 -12.99 2.15
CA PRO A 180 -22.87 -12.89 0.72
C PRO A 180 -22.31 -14.13 0.00
N SER A 181 -22.85 -14.44 -1.18
CA SER A 181 -22.20 -15.36 -2.09
C SER A 181 -20.82 -14.82 -2.50
N TYR A 182 -19.99 -15.66 -3.05
CA TYR A 182 -18.64 -15.28 -3.47
C TYR A 182 -18.30 -15.89 -4.84
N ASN A 183 -17.32 -15.32 -5.52
CA ASN A 183 -16.78 -15.92 -6.73
C ASN A 183 -16.00 -17.19 -6.34
N SER A 184 -16.33 -18.31 -6.94
CA SER A 184 -15.70 -19.61 -6.65
C SER A 184 -14.23 -19.71 -7.09
N ASN A 185 -13.78 -18.81 -7.98
CA ASN A 185 -12.38 -18.78 -8.39
C ASN A 185 -11.55 -18.21 -7.24
N VAL A 186 -10.58 -19.00 -6.79
CA VAL A 186 -9.60 -18.56 -5.81
C VAL A 186 -8.75 -17.43 -6.41
N VAL A 187 -8.60 -16.35 -5.66
CA VAL A 187 -7.77 -15.21 -6.06
C VAL A 187 -6.30 -15.52 -5.83
N ASP A 188 -6.00 -16.07 -4.66
CA ASP A 188 -4.69 -16.53 -4.22
C ASP A 188 -4.88 -17.47 -3.02
N TYR A 189 -3.85 -18.25 -2.66
CA TYR A 189 -3.89 -19.10 -1.47
C TYR A 189 -2.53 -19.17 -0.79
N GLU A 190 -2.55 -19.34 0.53
CA GLU A 190 -1.39 -19.56 1.38
C GLU A 190 -1.46 -20.96 2.01
N THR A 191 -0.30 -21.60 2.10
CA THR A 191 -0.16 -22.93 2.75
C THR A 191 0.29 -22.73 4.18
N PHE A 192 -0.44 -23.32 5.10
CA PHE A 192 -0.14 -23.36 6.53
C PHE A 192 0.36 -24.76 6.87
N THR A 193 1.52 -24.83 7.46
CA THR A 193 2.13 -26.12 7.81
C THR A 193 1.77 -26.53 9.24
N LYS A 194 1.69 -27.82 9.47
CA LYS A 194 1.50 -28.36 10.82
C LYS A 194 2.59 -27.83 11.77
N ASN A 195 2.19 -27.37 12.96
CA ASN A 195 3.07 -26.80 13.99
C ASN A 195 3.76 -25.48 13.58
N GLU A 196 3.21 -24.74 12.65
CA GLU A 196 3.70 -23.42 12.30
C GLU A 196 3.64 -22.48 13.51
N SER A 197 4.70 -21.70 13.73
CA SER A 197 4.76 -20.67 14.78
C SER A 197 4.04 -19.39 14.34
N GLU A 198 3.79 -18.49 15.28
CA GLU A 198 3.28 -17.15 14.99
C GLU A 198 4.09 -16.47 13.88
N THR A 199 3.42 -16.12 12.78
CA THR A 199 4.04 -15.48 11.61
C THR A 199 3.03 -14.71 10.77
N TRP A 200 3.54 -13.92 9.82
CA TRP A 200 2.73 -13.23 8.82
C TRP A 200 2.46 -14.12 7.61
N HIS A 201 1.21 -14.11 7.17
CA HIS A 201 0.75 -14.70 5.91
C HIS A 201 0.22 -13.60 4.99
N SER A 202 0.45 -13.76 3.67
CA SER A 202 0.24 -12.69 2.69
C SER A 202 -0.46 -13.21 1.43
N TRP A 203 -1.72 -12.85 1.24
CA TRP A 203 -2.47 -13.16 0.02
C TRP A 203 -2.32 -12.04 -1.00
N ASN A 204 -1.94 -12.37 -2.22
CA ASN A 204 -1.93 -11.44 -3.34
C ASN A 204 -3.36 -11.19 -3.84
N VAL A 205 -3.87 -10.01 -3.56
CA VAL A 205 -5.24 -9.57 -3.92
C VAL A 205 -5.25 -8.49 -5.00
N THR A 206 -4.17 -8.35 -5.74
CA THR A 206 -3.97 -7.35 -6.80
C THR A 206 -5.12 -7.30 -7.80
N SER A 207 -5.61 -8.46 -8.24
CA SER A 207 -6.70 -8.55 -9.21
C SER A 207 -8.01 -7.95 -8.68
N CYS A 208 -8.30 -8.14 -7.39
CA CYS A 208 -9.47 -7.56 -6.73
C CYS A 208 -9.34 -6.04 -6.63
N VAL A 209 -8.19 -5.56 -6.17
CA VAL A 209 -7.92 -4.12 -6.00
C VAL A 209 -7.99 -3.39 -7.33
N LYS A 210 -7.42 -3.97 -8.39
CA LYS A 210 -7.53 -3.41 -9.76
C LYS A 210 -8.99 -3.26 -10.20
N ARG A 211 -9.85 -4.26 -9.95
CA ARG A 211 -11.29 -4.17 -10.27
C ARG A 211 -11.99 -3.07 -9.48
N TRP A 212 -11.67 -2.93 -8.18
CA TRP A 212 -12.26 -1.86 -7.35
C TRP A 212 -11.92 -0.47 -7.87
N TYR A 213 -10.65 -0.23 -8.28
CA TYR A 213 -10.26 1.05 -8.89
C TYR A 213 -10.86 1.26 -10.29
N ASN A 214 -11.26 0.18 -10.97
CA ASN A 214 -11.97 0.22 -12.25
C ASN A 214 -13.51 0.33 -12.09
N GLY A 215 -14.01 0.58 -10.88
CA GLY A 215 -15.40 0.90 -10.61
C GLY A 215 -16.25 -0.25 -10.05
N GLU A 216 -15.67 -1.44 -9.84
CA GLU A 216 -16.37 -2.48 -9.08
C GLU A 216 -16.47 -2.09 -7.59
N ALA A 217 -17.54 -2.52 -6.94
CA ALA A 217 -17.71 -2.27 -5.51
C ALA A 217 -16.63 -2.99 -4.69
N ASN A 218 -16.02 -2.28 -3.74
CA ASN A 218 -15.14 -2.89 -2.76
C ASN A 218 -15.97 -3.68 -1.73
N ASN A 219 -16.19 -4.96 -1.99
CA ASN A 219 -16.81 -5.90 -1.07
C ASN A 219 -15.81 -6.62 -0.16
N GLY A 220 -14.52 -6.26 -0.24
CA GLY A 220 -13.46 -6.88 0.55
C GLY A 220 -13.02 -8.24 0.03
N ILE A 221 -12.38 -8.99 0.92
CA ILE A 221 -11.83 -10.33 0.69
C ILE A 221 -12.44 -11.29 1.73
N MET A 222 -12.80 -12.48 1.29
CA MET A 222 -13.16 -13.58 2.17
C MET A 222 -12.06 -14.63 2.15
N LEU A 223 -11.64 -15.09 3.32
CA LEU A 223 -10.70 -16.21 3.50
C LEU A 223 -11.46 -17.44 3.95
N LYS A 224 -11.17 -18.58 3.34
CA LYS A 224 -11.69 -19.89 3.75
C LYS A 224 -10.69 -21.00 3.42
N SER A 225 -10.78 -22.14 4.10
CA SER A 225 -10.05 -23.33 3.69
C SER A 225 -10.45 -23.75 2.28
N LEU A 226 -9.46 -24.18 1.47
CA LEU A 226 -9.75 -24.79 0.16
C LEU A 226 -10.51 -26.12 0.33
N ASP A 227 -10.25 -26.81 1.42
CA ASP A 227 -10.97 -28.04 1.82
C ASP A 227 -11.71 -27.82 3.14
N GLU A 228 -13.00 -27.56 3.06
CA GLU A 228 -13.89 -27.38 4.22
C GLU A 228 -14.49 -28.75 4.71
N SER A 229 -14.11 -29.85 4.11
CA SER A 229 -14.56 -31.20 4.54
C SER A 229 -13.69 -31.79 5.65
N ASN A 230 -12.51 -31.24 5.89
CA ASN A 230 -11.58 -31.70 6.90
C ASN A 230 -11.91 -31.08 8.26
N GLU A 231 -12.15 -31.90 9.29
CA GLU A 231 -12.81 -31.50 10.52
C GLU A 231 -11.92 -30.82 11.57
N MET A 232 -10.60 -30.79 11.40
CA MET A 232 -9.68 -30.33 12.46
C MET A 232 -8.52 -29.51 11.92
N GLN A 233 -8.84 -28.42 11.26
CA GLN A 233 -7.86 -27.47 10.69
C GLN A 233 -8.37 -26.03 10.88
N CYS A 234 -7.89 -25.33 11.90
CA CYS A 234 -8.31 -23.96 12.16
C CYS A 234 -7.10 -23.06 12.41
N ALA A 235 -7.04 -21.96 11.67
CA ALA A 235 -6.09 -20.87 11.86
C ALA A 235 -6.77 -19.71 12.56
N GLU A 236 -6.17 -19.19 13.62
CA GLU A 236 -6.61 -17.99 14.33
C GLU A 236 -5.66 -16.83 14.06
N PHE A 237 -6.23 -15.67 13.71
CA PHE A 237 -5.49 -14.45 13.40
C PHE A 237 -5.95 -13.28 14.27
N TYR A 238 -5.06 -12.30 14.48
CA TYR A 238 -5.47 -11.02 15.07
C TYR A 238 -6.46 -10.29 14.17
N SER A 239 -7.55 -9.80 14.75
CA SER A 239 -8.51 -8.95 14.02
C SER A 239 -8.03 -7.50 13.97
N SER A 240 -8.62 -6.69 13.09
CA SER A 240 -8.37 -5.23 13.03
C SER A 240 -8.75 -4.52 14.33
N ASN A 241 -9.61 -5.11 15.15
CA ASN A 241 -10.14 -4.54 16.38
C ASN A 241 -9.58 -5.21 17.65
N TYR A 242 -8.48 -5.94 17.57
CA TYR A 242 -7.86 -6.54 18.74
C TYR A 242 -7.57 -5.49 19.82
N PRO A 243 -7.89 -5.74 21.10
CA PRO A 243 -7.85 -4.71 22.13
C PRO A 243 -6.47 -4.09 22.43
N SER A 244 -5.39 -4.84 22.20
CA SER A 244 -4.03 -4.36 22.45
C SER A 244 -3.51 -3.49 21.28
N THR A 245 -2.81 -2.42 21.59
CA THR A 245 -2.17 -1.54 20.60
C THR A 245 -0.82 -2.03 20.11
N SER A 246 -0.22 -2.99 20.80
CA SER A 246 1.10 -3.56 20.48
C SER A 246 1.04 -4.84 19.63
N THR A 247 -0.13 -5.35 19.32
CA THR A 247 -0.30 -6.58 18.55
C THR A 247 -0.32 -6.33 17.03
N PRO A 248 0.21 -7.25 16.23
CA PRO A 248 0.19 -7.15 14.78
C PRO A 248 -1.23 -7.33 14.25
N ARG A 249 -1.82 -6.25 13.74
CA ARG A 249 -3.16 -6.22 13.14
C ARG A 249 -3.09 -6.50 11.64
N PRO A 250 -4.21 -6.89 11.00
CA PRO A 250 -4.26 -7.02 9.55
C PRO A 250 -3.70 -5.79 8.83
N LEU A 251 -2.84 -6.04 7.84
CA LEU A 251 -2.22 -5.00 7.03
C LEU A 251 -2.66 -5.19 5.56
N PHE A 252 -3.18 -4.12 4.97
CA PHE A 252 -3.52 -4.10 3.55
C PHE A 252 -2.54 -3.19 2.81
N THR A 253 -1.74 -3.78 1.94
CA THR A 253 -0.71 -3.07 1.17
C THR A 253 -1.18 -2.88 -0.26
N ILE A 254 -1.04 -1.67 -0.81
CA ILE A 254 -1.27 -1.36 -2.21
C ILE A 254 -0.05 -0.65 -2.75
N VAL A 255 0.62 -1.27 -3.71
CA VAL A 255 1.73 -0.67 -4.47
C VAL A 255 1.14 -0.14 -5.78
N TYR A 256 1.40 1.11 -6.10
CA TYR A 256 0.94 1.71 -7.35
C TYR A 256 2.05 2.54 -8.00
N ARG A 257 2.02 2.60 -9.32
CA ARG A 257 2.87 3.48 -10.12
C ARG A 257 2.11 4.75 -10.44
N ASN A 258 2.76 5.87 -10.19
CA ASN A 258 2.17 7.15 -10.56
C ASN A 258 2.46 7.49 -12.04
N ASN A 259 1.66 8.40 -12.59
CA ASN A 259 1.81 8.86 -13.97
C ASN A 259 2.16 10.36 -13.99
N LYS A 260 3.15 10.76 -13.20
CA LYS A 260 3.46 12.18 -12.97
C LYS A 260 4.72 12.68 -13.70
N GLY A 261 5.33 11.87 -14.54
CA GLY A 261 6.54 12.23 -15.25
C GLY A 261 6.89 11.24 -16.35
N LEU A 262 8.13 11.26 -16.78
CA LEU A 262 8.71 10.24 -17.65
C LEU A 262 9.31 9.16 -16.74
N GLU A 263 8.69 8.00 -16.74
CA GLU A 263 9.09 6.87 -15.91
C GLU A 263 9.43 5.67 -16.81
N ASP A 264 10.50 4.98 -16.50
CA ASP A 264 11.04 3.88 -17.32
C ASP A 264 10.08 2.70 -17.48
N TYR A 265 9.08 2.59 -16.62
CA TYR A 265 8.09 1.53 -16.67
C TYR A 265 6.86 1.84 -17.55
N TRP A 266 6.81 3.03 -18.16
CA TRP A 266 5.81 3.41 -19.15
C TRP A 266 6.39 3.46 -20.54
N THR A 267 5.58 3.19 -21.56
CA THR A 267 5.91 3.44 -22.95
C THR A 267 5.42 4.81 -23.37
N TYR A 268 6.18 5.46 -24.25
CA TYR A 268 5.87 6.79 -24.74
C TYR A 268 6.05 6.89 -26.24
N SER A 269 5.08 7.51 -26.91
CA SER A 269 5.27 8.04 -28.25
C SER A 269 5.96 9.39 -28.15
N SER A 270 7.14 9.53 -28.76
CA SER A 270 7.95 10.74 -28.67
C SER A 270 7.98 11.53 -29.97
N PHE A 271 7.97 12.86 -29.87
CA PHE A 271 8.00 13.79 -30.99
C PHE A 271 9.03 14.89 -30.71
N SER A 272 10.04 15.00 -31.57
CA SER A 272 11.03 16.10 -31.50
C SER A 272 10.42 17.39 -32.04
N VAL A 273 10.58 18.49 -31.29
CA VAL A 273 10.16 19.84 -31.68
C VAL A 273 11.43 20.70 -31.95
N GLY A 274 12.40 20.08 -32.55
CA GLY A 274 13.70 20.75 -32.87
C GLY A 274 14.42 21.23 -31.59
N SER A 275 14.95 22.45 -31.65
CA SER A 275 15.68 23.06 -30.54
C SER A 275 14.82 23.38 -29.32
N ALA A 276 13.50 23.38 -29.45
CA ALA A 276 12.60 23.66 -28.34
C ALA A 276 12.50 22.49 -27.35
N GLY A 277 12.79 21.25 -27.79
CA GLY A 277 12.74 20.08 -26.92
C GLY A 277 12.00 18.88 -27.52
N THR A 278 11.57 17.97 -26.67
CA THR A 278 10.87 16.75 -27.06
C THR A 278 9.56 16.60 -26.29
N ALA A 279 8.50 16.27 -27.02
CA ALA A 279 7.21 15.89 -26.47
C ALA A 279 7.14 14.37 -26.30
N TYR A 280 6.61 13.91 -25.17
CA TYR A 280 6.35 12.51 -24.85
C TYR A 280 4.89 12.34 -24.50
N VAL A 281 4.18 11.48 -25.21
CA VAL A 281 2.81 11.10 -24.88
C VAL A 281 2.85 9.71 -24.26
N ASN A 282 2.37 9.59 -23.04
CA ASN A 282 2.26 8.29 -22.37
C ASN A 282 1.20 7.44 -23.10
N ASP A 283 1.60 6.29 -23.65
CA ASP A 283 0.76 5.46 -24.50
C ASP A 283 -0.44 4.84 -23.74
N TYR A 284 -0.35 4.73 -22.42
CA TYR A 284 -1.42 4.21 -21.57
C TYR A 284 -2.44 5.28 -21.17
N SER A 285 -1.97 6.43 -20.69
CA SER A 285 -2.84 7.47 -20.12
C SER A 285 -3.13 8.64 -21.04
N GLY A 286 -2.37 8.78 -22.13
CA GLY A 286 -2.41 9.95 -23.02
C GLY A 286 -1.83 11.22 -22.38
N ASN A 287 -1.14 11.13 -21.23
CA ASN A 287 -0.53 12.29 -20.61
C ASN A 287 0.62 12.83 -21.44
N LEU A 288 0.59 14.13 -21.72
CA LEU A 288 1.66 14.83 -22.40
C LEU A 288 2.71 15.33 -21.42
N THR A 289 3.96 14.93 -21.61
CA THR A 289 5.13 15.52 -20.95
C THR A 289 6.01 16.16 -22.03
N PHE A 290 6.39 17.44 -21.86
CA PHE A 290 7.27 18.14 -22.78
C PHE A 290 8.54 18.56 -22.03
N VAL A 291 9.68 18.16 -22.55
CA VAL A 291 10.99 18.46 -21.96
C VAL A 291 11.73 19.41 -22.88
N THR A 292 12.08 20.58 -22.36
CA THR A 292 12.90 21.57 -23.09
C THR A 292 14.40 21.24 -22.98
N SER A 293 15.19 21.83 -23.85
CA SER A 293 16.65 21.78 -23.81
C SER A 293 17.20 23.18 -23.52
N ASP A 294 17.17 23.61 -22.24
CA ASP A 294 17.48 25.00 -21.90
C ASP A 294 18.97 25.23 -21.71
N ALA A 295 19.60 24.51 -20.78
CA ALA A 295 21.04 24.68 -20.52
C ALA A 295 21.66 23.37 -20.01
N SER A 296 22.84 23.07 -20.45
CA SER A 296 23.64 21.94 -19.98
C SER A 296 25.10 22.30 -19.85
N THR A 297 25.79 21.68 -18.89
CA THR A 297 27.25 21.76 -18.77
C THR A 297 27.84 20.39 -19.11
N ALA A 298 28.88 20.40 -19.94
CA ALA A 298 29.60 19.18 -20.31
C ALA A 298 30.84 18.96 -19.40
N SER A 299 30.73 19.26 -18.10
CA SER A 299 31.81 19.00 -17.14
C SER A 299 32.05 17.51 -16.99
N GLY A 300 33.27 17.03 -17.20
CA GLY A 300 33.61 15.61 -17.06
C GLY A 300 33.43 15.05 -15.63
N TYR A 301 33.34 15.92 -14.63
CA TYR A 301 33.16 15.49 -13.21
C TYR A 301 31.74 15.58 -12.70
N ALA A 302 30.92 16.48 -13.21
CA ALA A 302 29.52 16.64 -12.81
C ALA A 302 28.72 17.28 -13.96
N PRO A 303 28.29 16.51 -14.96
CA PRO A 303 27.40 17.02 -15.99
C PRO A 303 26.09 17.43 -15.33
N ALA A 304 25.63 18.64 -15.59
CA ALA A 304 24.34 19.12 -15.09
C ALA A 304 23.53 19.73 -16.23
N SER A 305 22.23 19.49 -16.22
CA SER A 305 21.29 20.13 -17.13
C SER A 305 20.15 20.77 -16.37
N VAL A 306 19.76 21.96 -16.81
CA VAL A 306 18.50 22.60 -16.36
C VAL A 306 17.55 22.59 -17.53
N GLN A 307 16.35 22.06 -17.28
CA GLN A 307 15.31 21.88 -18.28
C GLN A 307 13.98 22.30 -17.69
N HIS A 308 13.14 22.94 -18.49
CA HIS A 308 11.72 23.08 -18.16
C HIS A 308 10.99 21.81 -18.58
N VAL A 309 10.13 21.34 -17.72
CA VAL A 309 9.30 20.17 -17.97
C VAL A 309 7.84 20.55 -17.80
N TYR A 310 7.08 20.41 -18.87
CA TYR A 310 5.62 20.48 -18.83
C TYR A 310 5.05 19.10 -18.58
N ASN A 311 4.05 19.02 -17.70
CA ASN A 311 3.29 17.82 -17.50
C ASN A 311 1.79 18.15 -17.55
N GLY A 312 1.08 17.61 -18.55
CA GLY A 312 -0.34 17.87 -18.77
C GLY A 312 -1.22 17.50 -17.60
N TYR A 313 -0.87 16.43 -16.89
CA TYR A 313 -1.57 16.02 -15.68
C TYR A 313 -1.46 17.09 -14.57
N MET A 314 -0.32 17.75 -14.44
CA MET A 314 -0.09 18.80 -13.44
C MET A 314 -0.62 20.18 -13.87
N ALA A 315 -1.07 20.34 -15.11
CA ALA A 315 -1.70 21.56 -15.61
C ALA A 315 -3.16 21.69 -15.20
N GLY A 316 -3.79 20.63 -14.66
CA GLY A 316 -5.18 20.63 -14.20
C GLY A 316 -5.44 21.55 -13.00
N ASP A 317 -6.70 21.95 -12.78
CA ASP A 317 -7.11 22.90 -11.72
C ASP A 317 -6.74 22.45 -10.31
N LYS A 318 -6.68 21.13 -10.09
CA LYS A 318 -6.28 20.54 -8.82
C LYS A 318 -4.88 20.98 -8.37
N TYR A 319 -3.98 21.27 -9.32
CA TYR A 319 -2.59 21.66 -9.07
C TYR A 319 -2.32 23.15 -9.32
N SER A 320 -3.34 23.92 -9.73
CA SER A 320 -3.19 25.34 -10.10
C SER A 320 -2.82 26.23 -8.90
N LYS A 321 -3.17 25.81 -7.68
CA LYS A 321 -2.84 26.53 -6.45
C LYS A 321 -1.37 26.45 -6.06
N THR A 322 -0.66 25.46 -6.58
CA THR A 322 0.79 25.33 -6.45
C THR A 322 1.44 26.03 -7.62
N THR A 323 1.41 27.37 -7.62
CA THR A 323 1.93 28.18 -8.71
C THR A 323 3.41 27.89 -8.89
N PRO A 324 3.79 27.13 -9.90
CA PRO A 324 5.20 27.04 -10.24
C PRO A 324 5.63 28.40 -10.74
N TYR A 325 6.80 28.84 -10.33
CA TYR A 325 7.41 30.11 -10.78
C TYR A 325 7.56 30.18 -12.31
N VAL A 326 7.45 29.04 -13.00
CA VAL A 326 7.64 28.89 -14.44
C VAL A 326 6.37 28.66 -15.25
N GLY A 327 5.19 28.65 -14.61
CA GLY A 327 3.91 28.51 -15.29
C GLY A 327 3.13 27.24 -14.94
N ARG A 328 1.85 27.23 -15.30
CA ARG A 328 0.91 26.13 -14.99
C ARG A 328 1.30 24.85 -15.74
N GLY A 329 1.52 23.77 -15.00
CA GLY A 329 1.99 22.49 -15.55
C GLY A 329 3.48 22.43 -15.81
N TRP A 330 4.21 23.55 -15.71
CA TRP A 330 5.64 23.63 -15.90
C TRP A 330 6.42 23.52 -14.59
N ARG A 331 7.57 22.89 -14.63
CA ARG A 331 8.53 22.80 -13.53
C ARG A 331 9.96 22.72 -14.10
N LEU A 332 10.92 23.05 -13.25
CA LEU A 332 12.32 22.74 -13.54
C LEU A 332 12.62 21.29 -13.14
N ASN A 333 13.46 20.59 -13.91
CA ASN A 333 13.89 19.21 -13.59
C ASN A 333 14.63 19.11 -12.24
N ILE A 334 15.16 20.20 -11.71
CA ILE A 334 15.84 20.28 -10.42
C ILE A 334 14.90 20.72 -9.26
N GLN A 335 13.64 20.99 -9.55
CA GLN A 335 12.70 21.51 -8.56
C GLN A 335 12.09 20.37 -7.73
N GLN A 336 12.24 20.48 -6.41
CA GLN A 336 11.56 19.61 -5.45
C GLN A 336 10.57 20.45 -4.64
N THR A 337 9.38 19.93 -4.40
CA THR A 337 8.33 20.67 -3.69
C THR A 337 7.67 19.78 -2.65
N LEU A 338 7.54 20.31 -1.44
CA LEU A 338 6.74 19.72 -0.37
C LEU A 338 5.47 20.56 -0.19
N LEU A 339 4.32 19.96 -0.37
CA LEU A 339 3.04 20.65 -0.32
C LEU A 339 2.20 20.15 0.87
N PRO A 340 1.48 21.06 1.56
CA PRO A 340 0.42 20.65 2.47
C PRO A 340 -0.62 19.81 1.74
N SER A 341 -1.11 18.77 2.37
CA SER A 341 -2.10 17.86 1.78
C SER A 341 -3.38 18.57 1.36
N SER A 342 -3.75 19.66 2.05
CA SER A 342 -4.89 20.51 1.70
C SER A 342 -4.70 21.23 0.35
N GLU A 343 -3.49 21.62 0.01
CA GLU A 343 -3.16 22.23 -1.29
C GLU A 343 -3.10 21.19 -2.41
N TYR A 344 -2.79 19.94 -2.08
CA TYR A 344 -2.82 18.82 -3.03
C TYR A 344 -4.23 18.29 -3.30
N GLY A 345 -5.26 18.85 -2.65
CA GLY A 345 -6.66 18.49 -2.83
C GLY A 345 -7.10 17.25 -2.06
N LEU A 346 -6.31 16.79 -1.08
CA LEU A 346 -6.76 15.78 -0.13
C LEU A 346 -7.76 16.42 0.85
N THR A 347 -8.91 15.78 1.05
CA THR A 347 -10.00 16.26 1.90
C THR A 347 -10.37 15.20 2.94
N GLY A 348 -11.04 15.63 4.01
CA GLY A 348 -11.51 14.74 5.08
C GLY A 348 -10.37 14.05 5.83
N THR A 349 -10.58 12.81 6.21
CA THR A 349 -9.61 12.00 6.99
C THR A 349 -8.28 11.76 6.28
N SER A 350 -8.24 11.88 4.95
CA SER A 350 -6.99 11.78 4.18
C SER A 350 -6.07 12.96 4.43
N LYS A 351 -6.60 14.17 4.65
CA LYS A 351 -5.85 15.38 5.01
C LYS A 351 -5.15 15.22 6.35
N ASP A 352 -5.82 14.62 7.32
CA ASP A 352 -5.31 14.47 8.69
C ASP A 352 -4.25 13.38 8.79
N ASN A 353 -4.29 12.39 7.88
CA ASN A 353 -3.34 11.28 7.84
C ASN A 353 -2.07 11.57 7.03
N TYR A 354 -2.16 12.46 6.03
CA TYR A 354 -1.05 12.83 5.15
C TYR A 354 -0.92 14.35 5.13
N PRO A 355 -0.31 14.96 6.15
CA PRO A 355 -0.25 16.43 6.25
C PRO A 355 0.56 17.10 5.14
N TYR A 356 1.45 16.33 4.47
CA TYR A 356 2.25 16.82 3.36
C TYR A 356 2.37 15.78 2.24
N VAL A 357 2.47 16.28 1.01
CA VAL A 357 2.76 15.49 -0.19
C VAL A 357 4.09 15.98 -0.76
N TYR A 358 5.03 15.06 -0.91
CA TYR A 358 6.32 15.32 -1.57
C TYR A 358 6.18 15.10 -3.07
N LEU A 359 6.51 16.12 -3.83
CA LEU A 359 6.61 16.05 -5.28
C LEU A 359 8.09 16.16 -5.68
N SER A 360 8.65 15.07 -6.17
CA SER A 360 9.96 15.06 -6.78
C SER A 360 9.82 14.87 -8.28
N LEU A 361 10.59 15.63 -9.05
CA LEU A 361 10.70 15.49 -10.51
C LEU A 361 12.05 14.88 -10.91
N ILE A 362 12.74 14.21 -9.99
CA ILE A 362 14.08 13.66 -10.23
C ILE A 362 14.07 12.48 -11.23
N HIS A 363 12.91 11.96 -11.59
CA HIS A 363 12.75 10.87 -12.55
C HIS A 363 12.36 11.40 -13.93
N ILE A 364 13.18 12.28 -14.49
CA ILE A 364 13.08 12.71 -15.89
C ILE A 364 14.37 12.35 -16.60
#